data_998b0b28bd62a89bd94516caeb5e886e
#
_entry.id   998b0b28bd62a89bd94516caeb5e886e
#
_cell.length_a   1.000
_cell.length_b   1.000
_cell.length_c   1.000
_cell.angle_alpha   90.00
_cell.angle_beta   90.00
_cell.angle_gamma   90.00
#
_symmetry.space_group_name_H-M   'P 1'
#
loop_
_entity.id
_entity.type
_entity.pdbx_description
1 polymer ?
#
loop_
_entity_poly.entity_id
_entity_poly.type
_entity_poly.pdbx_seq_one_letter_code
_entity_poly.pdbx_strand_id
1 'polypeptide(L)'
;LILIGSSMGAWISLNQFKIFKKQIKGFLGIGSAPEFLEYLMWNKFTPKMKKEIKNKGIIYLKHGDYEYPITYQLIKDGRKNKILSNKIYQKIKVTMIHGSKDNSVPVIYSKKVLRIFKNSKKKLVVIKNGDHSLSSPKWLSILKRELKLIIS
;
A
#
# COMPACT_ATOMS: atom_id res chain seq x y z
N LEU A 1 1.66 19.58 -0.40
CA LEU A 1 1.60 18.35 0.42
C LEU A 1 2.61 17.33 -0.09
N ILE A 2 3.32 16.68 0.82
CA ILE A 2 4.04 15.42 0.57
C ILE A 2 3.25 14.31 1.27
N LEU A 3 2.84 13.30 0.53
CA LEU A 3 2.14 12.15 1.10
C LEU A 3 3.13 11.05 1.44
N ILE A 4 2.99 10.49 2.63
CA ILE A 4 3.77 9.34 3.10
C ILE A 4 2.77 8.29 3.56
N GLY A 5 2.92 7.06 3.09
CA GLY A 5 2.04 5.98 3.49
C GLY A 5 2.76 4.65 3.58
N SER A 6 2.47 3.88 4.63
CA SER A 6 2.95 2.51 4.80
C SER A 6 1.81 1.52 4.61
N SER A 7 2.08 0.42 3.91
CA SER A 7 1.14 -0.68 3.69
C SER A 7 -0.23 -0.17 3.16
N MET A 8 -1.32 -0.40 3.90
CA MET A 8 -2.65 0.14 3.60
C MET A 8 -2.67 1.67 3.59
N GLY A 9 -1.88 2.33 4.45
CA GLY A 9 -1.75 3.80 4.47
C GLY A 9 -1.24 4.37 3.15
N ALA A 10 -0.38 3.64 2.43
CA ALA A 10 0.03 4.00 1.08
C ALA A 10 -1.13 3.93 0.08
N TRP A 11 -2.01 2.94 0.20
CA TRP A 11 -3.22 2.86 -0.63
C TRP A 11 -4.20 3.99 -0.37
N ILE A 12 -4.43 4.33 0.92
CA ILE A 12 -5.25 5.48 1.33
C ILE A 12 -4.66 6.77 0.74
N SER A 13 -3.35 6.96 0.86
CA SER A 13 -2.63 8.12 0.30
C SER A 13 -2.77 8.21 -1.22
N LEU A 14 -2.69 7.09 -1.94
CA LEU A 14 -2.87 7.05 -3.40
C LEU A 14 -4.28 7.51 -3.83
N ASN A 15 -5.31 7.20 -3.04
CA ASN A 15 -6.67 7.67 -3.34
C ASN A 15 -6.82 9.18 -3.17
N GLN A 16 -5.97 9.85 -2.37
CA GLN A 16 -5.99 11.32 -2.22
C GLN A 16 -5.60 12.05 -3.52
N PHE A 17 -4.90 11.39 -4.43
CA PHE A 17 -4.61 11.96 -5.75
C PHE A 17 -5.87 12.24 -6.59
N LYS A 18 -6.99 11.62 -6.29
CA LYS A 18 -8.27 11.90 -6.93
C LYS A 18 -8.83 13.28 -6.53
N ILE A 19 -8.56 13.70 -5.29
CA ILE A 19 -9.13 14.88 -4.64
C ILE A 19 -8.16 16.05 -4.66
N PHE A 20 -6.92 15.84 -4.20
CA PHE A 20 -5.92 16.89 -3.93
C PHE A 20 -4.83 16.99 -5.01
N LYS A 21 -5.15 16.69 -6.27
CA LYS A 21 -4.19 16.62 -7.40
C LYS A 21 -3.15 17.75 -7.38
N LYS A 22 -3.60 19.02 -7.39
CA LYS A 22 -2.71 20.20 -7.49
C LYS A 22 -1.84 20.44 -6.25
N GLN A 23 -2.27 19.96 -5.09
CA GLN A 23 -1.61 20.21 -3.82
C GLN A 23 -0.52 19.19 -3.51
N ILE A 24 -0.61 17.97 -4.08
CA ILE A 24 0.36 16.90 -3.84
C ILE A 24 1.60 17.16 -4.69
N LYS A 25 2.77 17.28 -4.04
CA LYS A 25 4.06 17.60 -4.66
C LYS A 25 5.05 16.42 -4.60
N GLY A 26 4.72 15.35 -3.86
CA GLY A 26 5.54 14.15 -3.76
C GLY A 26 4.81 13.01 -3.07
N PHE A 27 5.29 11.78 -3.27
CA PHE A 27 4.73 10.59 -2.64
C PHE A 27 5.84 9.61 -2.25
N LEU A 28 5.79 9.15 -1.00
CA LEU A 28 6.63 8.08 -0.46
C LEU A 28 5.75 6.92 0.00
N GLY A 29 5.85 5.79 -0.69
CA GLY A 29 5.15 4.56 -0.31
C GLY A 29 6.12 3.53 0.31
N ILE A 30 5.75 2.95 1.45
CA ILE A 30 6.55 1.98 2.19
C ILE A 30 5.76 0.68 2.28
N GLY A 31 6.32 -0.44 1.77
CA GLY A 31 5.63 -1.73 1.75
C GLY A 31 4.20 -1.65 1.20
N SER A 32 3.99 -0.83 0.18
CA SER A 32 2.68 -0.41 -0.29
C SER A 32 1.80 -1.58 -0.71
N ALA A 33 0.58 -1.63 -0.15
CA ALA A 33 -0.39 -2.70 -0.33
C ALA A 33 -1.70 -2.23 -1.01
N PRO A 34 -1.65 -1.65 -2.23
CA PRO A 34 -2.87 -1.24 -2.91
C PRO A 34 -3.75 -2.45 -3.24
N GLU A 35 -5.05 -2.31 -2.98
CA GLU A 35 -6.06 -3.34 -3.29
C GLU A 35 -5.81 -4.70 -2.61
N PHE A 36 -5.05 -4.72 -1.49
CA PHE A 36 -4.71 -5.96 -0.78
C PHE A 36 -5.94 -6.71 -0.28
N LEU A 37 -7.01 -6.00 0.06
CA LEU A 37 -8.26 -6.60 0.52
C LEU A 37 -8.86 -7.56 -0.51
N GLU A 38 -8.69 -7.31 -1.80
CA GLU A 38 -9.11 -8.22 -2.86
C GLU A 38 -8.04 -9.27 -3.16
N TYR A 39 -6.82 -8.83 -3.51
CA TYR A 39 -5.81 -9.73 -4.08
C TYR A 39 -5.03 -10.54 -3.05
N LEU A 40 -4.78 -10.00 -1.86
CA LEU A 40 -3.98 -10.68 -0.83
C LEU A 40 -4.84 -11.27 0.29
N MET A 41 -6.13 -10.93 0.34
CA MET A 41 -7.05 -11.39 1.38
C MET A 41 -8.26 -12.13 0.79
N TRP A 42 -9.19 -11.43 0.14
CA TRP A 42 -10.42 -12.03 -0.36
C TRP A 42 -10.19 -13.24 -1.28
N ASN A 43 -9.23 -13.13 -2.20
CA ASN A 43 -8.92 -14.24 -3.12
C ASN A 43 -8.35 -15.47 -2.42
N LYS A 44 -7.81 -15.31 -1.21
CA LYS A 44 -7.31 -16.41 -0.38
C LYS A 44 -8.37 -17.00 0.56
N PHE A 45 -9.52 -16.34 0.71
CA PHE A 45 -10.61 -16.86 1.53
C PHE A 45 -11.21 -18.13 0.91
N THR A 46 -11.43 -19.13 1.75
CA THR A 46 -12.16 -20.34 1.36
C THR A 46 -13.61 -20.03 1.00
N PRO A 47 -14.31 -20.87 0.23
CA PRO A 47 -15.74 -20.70 -0.02
C PRO A 47 -16.56 -20.57 1.26
N LYS A 48 -16.21 -21.34 2.32
CA LYS A 48 -16.84 -21.26 3.65
C LYS A 48 -16.67 -19.86 4.26
N MET A 49 -15.44 -19.32 4.29
CA MET A 49 -15.17 -17.98 4.82
C MET A 49 -15.92 -16.90 4.03
N LYS A 50 -15.95 -17.01 2.70
CA LYS A 50 -16.69 -16.07 1.84
C LYS A 50 -18.19 -16.10 2.10
N LYS A 51 -18.77 -17.28 2.34
CA LYS A 51 -20.19 -17.44 2.73
C LYS A 51 -20.43 -16.84 4.10
N GLU A 52 -19.57 -17.16 5.06
CA GLU A 52 -19.70 -16.67 6.45
C GLU A 52 -19.67 -15.15 6.54
N ILE A 53 -18.66 -14.49 5.95
CA ILE A 53 -18.56 -13.03 6.00
C ILE A 53 -19.71 -12.33 5.28
N LYS A 54 -20.24 -12.93 4.20
CA LYS A 54 -21.42 -12.40 3.52
C LYS A 54 -22.68 -12.47 4.38
N ASN A 55 -22.85 -13.56 5.13
CA ASN A 55 -24.04 -13.79 5.97
C ASN A 55 -23.98 -13.05 7.29
N LYS A 56 -22.83 -13.10 7.99
CA LYS A 56 -22.63 -12.48 9.30
C LYS A 56 -22.15 -11.04 9.24
N GLY A 57 -21.67 -10.58 8.09
CA GLY A 57 -21.07 -9.24 7.91
C GLY A 57 -19.64 -9.14 8.41
N ILE A 58 -19.13 -10.12 9.17
CA ILE A 58 -17.82 -10.10 9.82
C ILE A 58 -17.25 -11.50 9.98
N ILE A 59 -15.94 -11.62 9.87
CA ILE A 59 -15.15 -12.79 10.30
C ILE A 59 -13.92 -12.31 11.06
N TYR A 60 -13.36 -13.19 11.89
CA TYR A 60 -12.12 -12.95 12.61
C TYR A 60 -11.00 -13.76 12.00
N LEU A 61 -9.87 -13.11 11.75
CA LEU A 61 -8.66 -13.74 11.21
C LEU A 61 -7.59 -13.77 12.29
N LYS A 62 -6.95 -14.94 12.45
CA LYS A 62 -5.81 -15.10 13.36
C LYS A 62 -4.52 -14.67 12.70
N HIS A 63 -3.70 -13.93 13.45
CA HIS A 63 -2.33 -13.59 13.07
C HIS A 63 -1.43 -13.68 14.31
N GLY A 64 -0.72 -14.80 14.45
CA GLY A 64 -0.05 -15.13 15.71
C GLY A 64 -1.07 -15.24 16.84
N ASP A 65 -0.81 -14.54 17.94
CA ASP A 65 -1.68 -14.51 19.13
C ASP A 65 -2.83 -13.50 19.03
N TYR A 66 -2.94 -12.78 17.92
CA TYR A 66 -3.98 -11.77 17.72
C TYR A 66 -5.08 -12.26 16.78
N GLU A 67 -6.32 -11.90 17.12
CA GLU A 67 -7.46 -11.96 16.21
C GLU A 67 -7.86 -10.54 15.80
N TYR A 68 -8.12 -10.34 14.53
CA TYR A 68 -8.61 -9.05 14.03
C TYR A 68 -9.84 -9.24 13.15
N PRO A 69 -10.83 -8.34 13.30
CA PRO A 69 -12.06 -8.42 12.55
C PRO A 69 -11.86 -7.94 11.11
N ILE A 70 -12.43 -8.68 10.16
CA ILE A 70 -12.61 -8.25 8.78
C ILE A 70 -14.10 -8.20 8.49
N THR A 71 -14.59 -7.02 8.15
CA THR A 71 -16.00 -6.85 7.79
C THR A 71 -16.21 -7.01 6.28
N TYR A 72 -17.39 -7.48 5.90
CA TYR A 72 -17.75 -7.51 4.47
C TYR A 72 -17.85 -6.10 3.87
N GLN A 73 -18.20 -5.10 4.70
CA GLN A 73 -18.19 -3.69 4.30
C GLN A 73 -16.79 -3.23 3.91
N LEU A 74 -15.76 -3.58 4.69
CA LEU A 74 -14.35 -3.25 4.36
C LEU A 74 -13.93 -3.81 3.00
N ILE A 75 -14.32 -5.05 2.69
CA ILE A 75 -14.07 -5.67 1.37
C ILE A 75 -14.78 -4.88 0.25
N LYS A 76 -16.04 -4.52 0.45
CA LYS A 76 -16.81 -3.72 -0.53
C LYS A 76 -16.19 -2.34 -0.76
N ASP A 77 -15.78 -1.68 0.30
CA ASP A 77 -15.14 -0.36 0.22
C ASP A 77 -13.76 -0.44 -0.44
N GLY A 78 -12.99 -1.49 -0.18
CA GLY A 78 -11.76 -1.76 -0.91
C GLY A 78 -11.98 -1.85 -2.43
N ARG A 79 -13.05 -2.52 -2.86
CA ARG A 79 -13.42 -2.63 -4.28
C ARG A 79 -13.80 -1.30 -4.92
N LYS A 80 -14.46 -0.40 -4.17
CA LYS A 80 -14.80 0.96 -4.63
C LYS A 80 -13.57 1.86 -4.74
N ASN A 81 -12.55 1.62 -3.92
CA ASN A 81 -11.35 2.44 -3.83
C ASN A 81 -10.15 1.88 -4.60
N LYS A 82 -10.40 1.16 -5.70
CA LYS A 82 -9.34 0.69 -6.60
C LYS A 82 -8.54 1.85 -7.18
N ILE A 83 -7.24 1.65 -7.34
CA ILE A 83 -6.29 2.67 -7.79
C ILE A 83 -5.32 2.17 -8.86
N LEU A 84 -5.04 0.86 -8.92
CA LEU A 84 -4.02 0.30 -9.81
C LEU A 84 -4.36 0.40 -11.30
N SER A 85 -5.65 0.53 -11.65
CA SER A 85 -6.11 0.79 -13.01
C SER A 85 -6.04 2.27 -13.42
N ASN A 86 -5.83 3.18 -12.46
CA ASN A 86 -5.81 4.61 -12.74
C ASN A 86 -4.47 5.04 -13.36
N LYS A 87 -4.48 6.23 -14.00
CA LYS A 87 -3.28 6.90 -14.50
C LYS A 87 -3.15 8.26 -13.83
N ILE A 88 -1.99 8.55 -13.25
CA ILE A 88 -1.67 9.82 -12.57
C ILE A 88 -0.62 10.56 -13.41
N TYR A 89 -0.99 11.72 -13.95
CA TYR A 89 -0.16 12.52 -14.89
C TYR A 89 0.53 13.71 -14.22
N GLN A 90 0.92 13.59 -12.96
CA GLN A 90 1.60 14.66 -12.23
C GLN A 90 3.12 14.61 -12.38
N LYS A 91 3.75 15.78 -12.50
CA LYS A 91 5.23 15.93 -12.51
C LYS A 91 5.73 16.07 -11.08
N ILE A 92 5.80 14.97 -10.34
CA ILE A 92 6.23 14.91 -8.94
C ILE A 92 7.32 13.83 -8.75
N LYS A 93 7.97 13.84 -7.58
CA LYS A 93 8.85 12.75 -7.17
C LYS A 93 8.02 11.65 -6.49
N VAL A 94 8.21 10.41 -6.90
CA VAL A 94 7.53 9.23 -6.37
C VAL A 94 8.57 8.19 -6.00
N THR A 95 8.71 7.90 -4.73
CA THR A 95 9.61 6.86 -4.23
C THR A 95 8.81 5.74 -3.56
N MET A 96 9.07 4.51 -3.99
CA MET A 96 8.57 3.31 -3.32
C MET A 96 9.73 2.63 -2.60
N ILE A 97 9.55 2.32 -1.32
CA ILE A 97 10.51 1.57 -0.50
C ILE A 97 9.87 0.24 -0.11
N HIS A 98 10.59 -0.87 -0.31
CA HIS A 98 10.05 -2.20 -0.05
C HIS A 98 11.12 -3.14 0.51
N GLY A 99 10.76 -3.94 1.50
CA GLY A 99 11.66 -4.96 2.03
C GLY A 99 11.76 -6.17 1.10
N SER A 100 12.95 -6.70 0.87
CA SER A 100 13.11 -7.90 0.02
C SER A 100 12.58 -9.18 0.68
N LYS A 101 12.41 -9.19 2.00
CA LYS A 101 11.81 -10.27 2.80
C LYS A 101 10.43 -9.91 3.34
N ASP A 102 9.71 -9.02 2.66
CA ASP A 102 8.32 -8.73 2.98
C ASP A 102 7.44 -9.94 2.63
N ASN A 103 7.03 -10.68 3.65
CA ASN A 103 6.17 -11.88 3.52
C ASN A 103 4.67 -11.53 3.45
N SER A 104 4.31 -10.29 3.74
CA SER A 104 2.92 -9.82 3.74
C SER A 104 2.51 -9.28 2.38
N VAL A 105 3.37 -8.48 1.76
CA VAL A 105 3.12 -7.82 0.48
C VAL A 105 4.30 -8.04 -0.47
N PRO A 106 4.12 -8.70 -1.60
CA PRO A 106 5.17 -8.87 -2.60
C PRO A 106 5.65 -7.54 -3.20
N VAL A 107 6.96 -7.40 -3.45
CA VAL A 107 7.60 -6.20 -4.05
C VAL A 107 6.93 -5.75 -5.35
N ILE A 108 6.31 -6.67 -6.08
CA ILE A 108 5.61 -6.36 -7.34
C ILE A 108 4.51 -5.31 -7.16
N TYR A 109 3.92 -5.18 -5.95
CA TYR A 109 2.91 -4.16 -5.67
C TYR A 109 3.50 -2.74 -5.73
N SER A 110 4.71 -2.52 -5.21
CA SER A 110 5.43 -1.25 -5.38
C SER A 110 5.72 -0.94 -6.85
N LYS A 111 6.07 -1.94 -7.65
CA LYS A 111 6.24 -1.78 -9.10
C LYS A 111 4.92 -1.42 -9.80
N LYS A 112 3.79 -2.04 -9.40
CA LYS A 112 2.45 -1.70 -9.91
C LYS A 112 2.09 -0.26 -9.58
N VAL A 113 2.36 0.21 -8.35
CA VAL A 113 2.15 1.62 -7.97
C VAL A 113 2.97 2.56 -8.85
N LEU A 114 4.25 2.29 -9.09
CA LEU A 114 5.06 3.16 -9.96
C LEU A 114 4.53 3.23 -11.41
N ARG A 115 3.86 2.20 -11.90
CA ARG A 115 3.30 2.15 -13.25
C ARG A 115 2.11 3.09 -13.45
N ILE A 116 1.34 3.39 -12.39
CA ILE A 116 0.20 4.32 -12.51
C ILE A 116 0.64 5.77 -12.68
N PHE A 117 1.82 6.15 -12.19
CA PHE A 117 2.40 7.47 -12.38
C PHE A 117 3.05 7.59 -13.76
N LYS A 118 2.55 8.47 -14.62
CA LYS A 118 3.01 8.58 -16.02
C LYS A 118 4.12 9.61 -16.21
N ASN A 119 4.00 10.80 -15.61
CA ASN A 119 4.90 11.93 -15.83
C ASN A 119 5.82 12.22 -14.62
N SER A 120 5.87 11.33 -13.65
CA SER A 120 6.61 11.51 -12.41
C SER A 120 8.05 10.99 -12.48
N LYS A 121 8.95 11.60 -11.71
CA LYS A 121 10.28 11.02 -11.43
C LYS A 121 10.10 9.86 -10.44
N LYS A 122 10.32 8.65 -10.90
CA LYS A 122 10.02 7.40 -10.17
C LYS A 122 11.27 6.74 -9.66
N LYS A 123 11.22 6.25 -8.40
CA LYS A 123 12.29 5.48 -7.79
C LYS A 123 11.72 4.27 -7.02
N LEU A 124 12.37 3.12 -7.15
CA LEU A 124 12.12 1.95 -6.31
C LEU A 124 13.38 1.65 -5.51
N VAL A 125 13.26 1.60 -4.20
CA VAL A 125 14.31 1.20 -3.26
C VAL A 125 13.90 -0.14 -2.64
N VAL A 126 14.61 -1.20 -2.99
CA VAL A 126 14.41 -2.52 -2.37
C VAL A 126 15.47 -2.70 -1.29
N ILE A 127 15.03 -2.80 -0.04
CA ILE A 127 15.91 -2.97 1.12
C ILE A 127 16.23 -4.45 1.29
N LYS A 128 17.50 -4.83 1.11
CA LYS A 128 17.96 -6.21 1.30
C LYS A 128 17.66 -6.67 2.73
N ASN A 129 17.05 -7.84 2.85
CA ASN A 129 16.62 -8.45 4.12
C ASN A 129 15.59 -7.61 4.91
N GLY A 130 15.03 -6.55 4.34
CA GLY A 130 13.96 -5.76 4.96
C GLY A 130 12.66 -6.56 5.04
N ASP A 131 11.97 -6.44 6.16
CA ASP A 131 10.63 -6.97 6.38
C ASP A 131 9.52 -6.02 5.91
N HIS A 132 8.27 -6.33 6.24
CA HIS A 132 7.13 -5.49 5.89
C HIS A 132 7.12 -4.15 6.63
N SER A 133 7.52 -4.12 7.91
CA SER A 133 7.42 -2.94 8.75
C SER A 133 8.50 -1.91 8.49
N LEU A 134 9.70 -2.34 8.10
CA LEU A 134 10.89 -1.52 7.89
C LEU A 134 11.18 -0.57 9.07
N SER A 135 10.90 -1.01 10.30
CA SER A 135 10.93 -0.19 11.51
C SER A 135 12.27 -0.15 12.24
N SER A 136 13.26 -0.97 11.84
CA SER A 136 14.58 -0.94 12.48
C SER A 136 15.30 0.40 12.24
N PRO A 137 16.14 0.88 13.17
CA PRO A 137 16.86 2.15 13.04
C PRO A 137 17.64 2.29 11.73
N LYS A 138 18.26 1.20 11.28
CA LYS A 138 18.99 1.12 10.00
C LYS A 138 18.09 1.42 8.82
N TRP A 139 16.90 0.86 8.79
CA TRP A 139 15.95 1.06 7.68
C TRP A 139 15.26 2.42 7.75
N LEU A 140 14.96 2.90 8.97
CA LEU A 140 14.42 4.25 9.17
C LEU A 140 15.37 5.34 8.66
N SER A 141 16.69 5.14 8.75
CA SER A 141 17.66 6.09 8.18
C SER A 141 17.54 6.17 6.65
N ILE A 142 17.27 5.04 5.99
CA ILE A 142 17.03 5.01 4.55
C ILE A 142 15.72 5.75 4.21
N LEU A 143 14.65 5.50 4.96
CA LEU A 143 13.37 6.19 4.78
C LEU A 143 13.53 7.71 4.90
N LYS A 144 14.23 8.17 5.95
CA LYS A 144 14.53 9.60 6.16
C LYS A 144 15.30 10.21 5.00
N ARG A 145 16.31 9.51 4.49
CA ARG A 145 17.11 9.97 3.34
C ARG A 145 16.24 10.12 2.09
N GLU A 146 15.43 9.11 1.76
CA GLU A 146 14.57 9.15 0.59
C GLU A 146 13.48 10.23 0.70
N LEU A 147 12.96 10.46 1.91
CA LEU A 147 12.01 11.55 2.16
C LEU A 147 12.65 12.92 1.91
N LYS A 148 13.88 13.16 2.41
CA LYS A 148 14.61 14.40 2.14
C LYS A 148 14.77 14.67 0.64
N LEU A 149 15.05 13.63 -0.16
CA LEU A 149 15.16 13.74 -1.63
C LEU A 149 13.83 14.07 -2.33
N ILE A 150 12.70 13.78 -1.71
CA ILE A 150 11.38 14.16 -2.24
C ILE A 150 11.08 15.62 -1.93
N ILE A 151 11.44 16.08 -0.73
CA ILE A 151 11.18 17.45 -0.22
C ILE A 151 12.06 18.47 -0.93
N SER A 152 13.34 18.14 -1.18
CA SER A 152 14.26 18.98 -1.97
C SER A 152 13.80 19.10 -3.44
#